data_7dbdac57c59dbcec4aec17b9b6b050db
#
_entry.id   7dbdac57c59dbcec4aec17b9b6b050db
#
_cell.length_a   1.000
_cell.length_b   1.000
_cell.length_c   1.000
_cell.angle_alpha   90.00
_cell.angle_beta   90.00
_cell.angle_gamma   90.00
#
_symmetry.space_group_name_H-M   'P 1'
#
loop_
_entity.id
_entity.type
_entity.pdbx_description
1 polymer ?
#
loop_
_entity_poly.entity_id
_entity_poly.type
_entity_poly.pdbx_seq_one_letter_code
_entity_poly.pdbx_strand_id
1 'polypeptide(L)'
;MQTKLLPSFVVIAAALLSLSPVAAQDLRPPGYYVQGGGGEDRTYNATVGLIWPWSWRRDLMGVELGGLTEAYVSHWSALGLDGRRGFTQLGLVPMLRLRLNRDSPWFAEAGIGISVMDKRFVTSTKELSTSFNFVDVIGVGRSFGTVRPQELGLRIQHVSNAGIKSPNPGHNFVMLRYSASF
;
A
#
# COMPACT_ATOMS: atom_id res chain seq x y z
N MET A 1 3.54 -35.39 -12.75
CA MET A 1 4.53 -34.89 -11.76
C MET A 1 4.51 -33.37 -11.86
N GLN A 2 3.69 -32.71 -11.03
CA GLN A 2 3.57 -31.25 -11.05
C GLN A 2 4.49 -30.68 -9.96
N THR A 3 5.56 -30.04 -10.37
CA THR A 3 6.44 -29.26 -9.50
C THR A 3 5.71 -28.01 -9.03
N LYS A 4 5.26 -27.99 -7.77
CA LYS A 4 4.76 -26.79 -7.11
C LYS A 4 5.93 -25.82 -6.91
N LEU A 5 6.01 -24.77 -7.70
CA LEU A 5 6.85 -23.62 -7.43
C LEU A 5 6.27 -22.92 -6.18
N LEU A 6 6.98 -23.02 -5.06
CA LEU A 6 6.74 -22.20 -3.87
C LEU A 6 7.02 -20.74 -4.25
N PRO A 7 6.12 -19.80 -3.96
CA PRO A 7 6.34 -18.41 -4.31
C PRO A 7 7.48 -17.83 -3.47
N SER A 8 8.51 -17.34 -4.15
CA SER A 8 9.70 -16.71 -3.56
C SER A 8 9.43 -15.41 -2.77
N PHE A 9 8.19 -15.02 -2.59
CA PHE A 9 7.77 -13.81 -1.91
C PHE A 9 7.84 -13.86 -0.37
N VAL A 10 7.94 -15.07 0.22
CA VAL A 10 8.00 -15.22 1.69
C VAL A 10 9.35 -14.78 2.27
N VAL A 11 10.42 -14.77 1.47
CA VAL A 11 11.77 -14.46 1.94
C VAL A 11 11.99 -12.96 2.20
N ILE A 12 11.26 -12.08 1.52
CA ILE A 12 11.41 -10.62 1.69
C ILE A 12 10.76 -10.12 2.99
N ALA A 13 9.68 -10.76 3.44
CA ALA A 13 8.99 -10.38 4.67
C ALA A 13 9.80 -10.71 5.93
N ALA A 14 10.61 -11.76 5.93
CA ALA A 14 11.42 -12.17 7.08
C ALA A 14 12.64 -11.26 7.32
N ALA A 15 13.17 -10.62 6.29
CA ALA A 15 14.30 -9.70 6.41
C ALA A 15 13.92 -8.33 7.04
N LEU A 16 12.64 -7.98 7.06
CA LEU A 16 12.14 -6.73 7.63
C LEU A 16 11.94 -6.82 9.17
N LEU A 17 11.88 -8.02 9.73
CA LEU A 17 11.66 -8.25 11.16
C LEU A 17 12.94 -8.19 12.02
N SER A 18 14.12 -8.16 11.43
CA SER A 18 15.41 -8.07 12.13
C SER A 18 15.94 -6.64 12.31
N LEU A 19 15.13 -5.63 12.03
CA LEU A 19 15.49 -4.23 12.23
C LEU A 19 15.35 -3.85 13.69
N SER A 20 16.45 -3.48 14.30
CA SER A 20 16.76 -3.02 15.65
C SER A 20 15.63 -2.30 16.42
N PRO A 21 15.69 -2.24 17.78
CA PRO A 21 14.62 -1.72 18.61
C PRO A 21 14.18 -0.33 18.14
N VAL A 22 12.90 -0.23 17.87
CA VAL A 22 12.22 1.03 17.60
C VAL A 22 12.39 1.90 18.84
N ALA A 23 13.30 2.88 18.79
CA ALA A 23 13.25 4.00 19.73
C ALA A 23 11.82 4.54 19.66
N ALA A 24 11.24 4.90 20.82
CA ALA A 24 9.86 5.36 20.92
C ALA A 24 9.59 6.42 19.85
N GLN A 25 9.00 6.00 18.75
CA GLN A 25 8.62 6.88 17.65
C GLN A 25 7.49 7.76 18.17
N ASP A 26 7.61 9.07 17.96
CA ASP A 26 6.48 9.97 18.20
C ASP A 26 5.30 9.43 17.40
N LEU A 27 4.23 9.04 18.11
CA LEU A 27 3.04 8.47 17.50
C LEU A 27 2.24 9.49 16.68
N ARG A 28 2.62 10.78 16.76
CA ARG A 28 2.00 11.81 15.92
C ARG A 28 2.41 11.62 14.47
N PRO A 29 1.46 11.45 13.55
CA PRO A 29 1.79 11.32 12.14
C PRO A 29 2.31 12.67 11.63
N PRO A 30 3.53 12.71 11.05
CA PRO A 30 4.05 13.97 10.49
C PRO A 30 3.42 14.33 9.14
N GLY A 31 2.59 13.45 8.56
CA GLY A 31 1.94 13.72 7.28
C GLY A 31 0.68 12.89 7.03
N TYR A 32 -0.02 13.28 6.01
CA TYR A 32 -1.24 12.63 5.53
C TYR A 32 -1.18 12.43 4.02
N TYR A 33 -2.08 11.60 3.52
CA TYR A 33 -2.29 11.48 2.09
C TYR A 33 -3.76 11.22 1.75
N VAL A 34 -4.08 11.54 0.51
CA VAL A 34 -5.31 11.15 -0.17
C VAL A 34 -4.93 10.43 -1.45
N GLN A 35 -5.66 9.41 -1.79
CA GLN A 35 -5.51 8.74 -3.09
C GLN A 35 -6.85 8.22 -3.58
N GLY A 36 -6.96 8.07 -4.89
CA GLY A 36 -8.13 7.48 -5.51
C GLY A 36 -7.79 6.92 -6.87
N GLY A 37 -8.58 5.96 -7.29
CA GLY A 37 -8.33 5.30 -8.57
C GLY A 37 -9.40 4.32 -8.99
N GLY A 38 -9.11 3.65 -10.08
CA GLY A 38 -9.92 2.61 -10.65
C GLY A 38 -9.23 1.25 -10.58
N GLY A 39 -10.03 0.24 -10.42
CA GLY A 39 -9.62 -1.16 -10.47
C GLY A 39 -10.41 -1.94 -11.50
N GLU A 40 -10.20 -3.23 -11.49
CA GLU A 40 -10.91 -4.17 -12.34
C GLU A 40 -12.42 -4.12 -12.07
N ASP A 41 -13.20 -4.59 -13.00
CA ASP A 41 -14.67 -4.75 -12.89
C ASP A 41 -15.41 -3.46 -12.46
N ARG A 42 -14.96 -2.29 -12.96
CA ARG A 42 -15.56 -1.00 -12.64
C ARG A 42 -15.58 -0.70 -11.14
N THR A 43 -14.59 -1.19 -10.42
CA THR A 43 -14.36 -0.86 -9.02
C THR A 43 -13.57 0.44 -8.92
N TYR A 44 -13.98 1.34 -8.04
CA TYR A 44 -13.29 2.59 -7.74
C TYR A 44 -12.98 2.65 -6.25
N ASN A 45 -11.90 3.31 -5.88
CA ASN A 45 -11.59 3.58 -4.49
C ASN A 45 -11.28 5.04 -4.23
N ALA A 46 -11.52 5.46 -2.99
CA ALA A 46 -11.06 6.71 -2.41
C ALA A 46 -10.49 6.41 -1.03
N THR A 47 -9.29 6.90 -0.73
CA THR A 47 -8.53 6.58 0.47
C THR A 47 -8.02 7.85 1.11
N VAL A 48 -8.06 7.90 2.44
CA VAL A 48 -7.33 8.86 3.27
C VAL A 48 -6.44 8.10 4.23
N GLY A 49 -5.24 8.61 4.48
CA GLY A 49 -4.31 7.95 5.36
C GLY A 49 -3.30 8.87 6.01
N LEU A 50 -2.60 8.31 7.00
CA LEU A 50 -1.56 8.93 7.78
C LEU A 50 -0.22 8.29 7.45
N ILE A 51 0.86 9.05 7.58
CA ILE A 51 2.21 8.65 7.20
C ILE A 51 3.14 8.84 8.38
N TRP A 52 3.94 7.81 8.68
CA TRP A 52 5.05 7.83 9.63
C TRP A 52 6.34 7.46 8.90
N PRO A 53 7.19 8.42 8.49
CA PRO A 53 8.51 8.13 7.95
C PRO A 53 9.38 7.45 9.02
N TRP A 54 10.20 6.50 8.59
CA TRP A 54 11.17 5.88 9.48
C TRP A 54 12.38 6.79 9.68
N SER A 55 12.99 6.70 10.84
CA SER A 55 14.16 7.54 11.21
C SER A 55 15.44 7.12 10.48
N TRP A 56 15.54 5.85 10.02
CA TRP A 56 16.72 5.36 9.36
C TRP A 56 16.70 5.63 7.86
N ARG A 57 17.89 5.89 7.33
CA ARG A 57 18.17 5.99 5.89
C ARG A 57 19.51 5.33 5.61
N ARG A 58 19.66 4.74 4.44
CA ARG A 58 20.89 4.11 3.96
C ARG A 58 21.22 4.62 2.56
N ASP A 59 22.48 4.85 2.32
CA ASP A 59 22.99 5.08 0.96
C ASP A 59 23.54 3.75 0.44
N LEU A 60 23.02 3.32 -0.70
CA LEU A 60 23.41 2.11 -1.39
C LEU A 60 23.93 2.50 -2.79
N MET A 61 25.24 2.76 -2.89
CA MET A 61 25.91 3.15 -4.14
C MET A 61 25.26 4.38 -4.84
N GLY A 62 24.92 5.41 -4.05
CA GLY A 62 24.32 6.64 -4.56
C GLY A 62 22.78 6.61 -4.62
N VAL A 63 22.15 5.50 -4.25
CA VAL A 63 20.70 5.40 -4.10
C VAL A 63 20.35 5.49 -2.62
N GLU A 64 19.53 6.48 -2.24
CA GLU A 64 19.00 6.57 -0.88
C GLU A 64 17.84 5.58 -0.70
N LEU A 65 18.00 4.67 0.25
CA LEU A 65 16.95 3.78 0.73
C LEU A 65 16.43 4.30 2.07
N GLY A 66 15.13 4.48 2.20
CA GLY A 66 14.43 4.79 3.43
C GLY A 66 13.14 4.00 3.53
N GLY A 67 12.31 4.35 4.49
CA GLY A 67 11.00 3.73 4.63
C GLY A 67 9.99 4.61 5.35
N LEU A 68 8.76 4.16 5.33
CA LEU A 68 7.63 4.78 6.01
C LEU A 68 6.56 3.72 6.31
N THR A 69 5.68 4.03 7.26
CA THR A 69 4.47 3.23 7.51
C THR A 69 3.25 4.07 7.18
N GLU A 70 2.29 3.49 6.53
CA GLU A 70 0.98 4.10 6.25
C GLU A 70 -0.12 3.36 6.98
N ALA A 71 -1.04 4.12 7.62
CA ALA A 71 -2.32 3.60 8.08
C ALA A 71 -3.43 4.35 7.36
N TYR A 72 -4.47 3.64 6.92
CA TYR A 72 -5.49 4.26 6.08
C TYR A 72 -6.89 3.70 6.26
N VAL A 73 -7.85 4.52 5.85
CA VAL A 73 -9.22 4.13 5.56
C VAL A 73 -9.45 4.31 4.06
N SER A 74 -10.01 3.29 3.42
CA SER A 74 -10.37 3.31 2.01
C SER A 74 -11.83 2.91 1.82
N HIS A 75 -12.55 3.67 1.02
CA HIS A 75 -13.89 3.30 0.58
C HIS A 75 -13.85 2.81 -0.86
N TRP A 76 -14.36 1.60 -1.09
CA TRP A 76 -14.47 0.99 -2.41
C TRP A 76 -15.92 1.00 -2.87
N SER A 77 -16.12 1.32 -4.14
CA SER A 77 -17.42 1.24 -4.81
C SER A 77 -17.30 0.27 -5.98
N ALA A 78 -17.94 -0.88 -5.90
CA ALA A 78 -17.88 -1.94 -6.88
C ALA A 78 -19.27 -2.32 -7.42
N LEU A 79 -19.32 -2.92 -8.61
CA LEU A 79 -20.56 -3.41 -9.20
C LEU A 79 -20.90 -4.79 -8.59
N GLY A 80 -21.95 -4.84 -7.78
CA GLY A 80 -22.51 -6.06 -7.22
C GLY A 80 -23.57 -6.70 -8.15
N LEU A 81 -24.21 -7.76 -7.68
CA LEU A 81 -25.28 -8.45 -8.43
C LEU A 81 -26.51 -7.54 -8.62
N ASP A 82 -26.85 -6.76 -7.60
CA ASP A 82 -28.08 -5.92 -7.55
C ASP A 82 -27.74 -4.42 -7.59
N GLY A 83 -26.65 -4.03 -8.28
CA GLY A 83 -26.20 -2.64 -8.36
C GLY A 83 -24.88 -2.39 -7.63
N ARG A 84 -24.52 -1.11 -7.45
CA ARG A 84 -23.26 -0.76 -6.79
C ARG A 84 -23.29 -1.00 -5.30
N ARG A 85 -22.19 -1.53 -4.78
CA ARG A 85 -21.97 -1.81 -3.36
C ARG A 85 -20.76 -1.05 -2.85
N GLY A 86 -20.87 -0.53 -1.63
CA GLY A 86 -19.75 0.07 -0.91
C GLY A 86 -19.08 -0.91 0.04
N PHE A 87 -17.76 -0.81 0.18
CA PHE A 87 -16.94 -1.57 1.12
C PHE A 87 -15.96 -0.61 1.78
N THR A 88 -15.76 -0.76 3.09
CA THR A 88 -14.79 0.03 3.84
C THR A 88 -13.63 -0.84 4.25
N GLN A 89 -12.41 -0.40 3.96
CA GLN A 89 -11.17 -1.09 4.26
C GLN A 89 -10.31 -0.24 5.20
N LEU A 90 -9.79 -0.85 6.25
CA LEU A 90 -8.72 -0.32 7.08
C LEU A 90 -7.44 -1.06 6.72
N GLY A 91 -6.33 -0.35 6.61
CA GLY A 91 -5.04 -0.97 6.28
C GLY A 91 -3.86 -0.34 6.99
N LEU A 92 -2.81 -1.15 7.11
CA LEU A 92 -1.49 -0.78 7.64
C LEU A 92 -0.44 -1.35 6.71
N VAL A 93 0.40 -0.48 6.13
CA VAL A 93 1.38 -0.87 5.12
C VAL A 93 2.74 -0.24 5.43
N PRO A 94 3.72 -1.03 5.88
CA PRO A 94 5.13 -0.63 5.85
C PRO A 94 5.61 -0.60 4.39
N MET A 95 6.36 0.44 4.04
CA MET A 95 6.85 0.70 2.70
C MET A 95 8.34 1.02 2.70
N LEU A 96 9.06 0.50 1.75
CA LEU A 96 10.40 0.94 1.38
C LEU A 96 10.31 2.01 0.29
N ARG A 97 11.21 2.98 0.35
CA ARG A 97 11.29 4.07 -0.62
C ARG A 97 12.73 4.25 -1.09
N LEU A 98 12.90 4.32 -2.39
CA LEU A 98 14.16 4.54 -3.08
C LEU A 98 14.17 5.92 -3.74
N ARG A 99 15.28 6.67 -3.60
CA ARG A 99 15.59 7.88 -4.36
C ARG A 99 16.93 7.70 -5.05
N LEU A 100 17.06 8.15 -6.31
CA LEU A 100 18.32 8.02 -7.07
C LEU A 100 19.51 8.73 -6.39
N ASN A 101 19.25 9.78 -5.62
CA ASN A 101 20.17 10.45 -4.70
C ASN A 101 19.33 11.24 -3.68
N ARG A 102 19.98 11.81 -2.66
CA ARG A 102 19.30 12.58 -1.60
C ARG A 102 18.53 13.80 -2.12
N ASP A 103 19.02 14.41 -3.18
CA ASP A 103 18.45 15.63 -3.76
C ASP A 103 17.41 15.33 -4.85
N SER A 104 17.27 14.06 -5.24
CA SER A 104 16.31 13.68 -6.26
C SER A 104 14.88 13.95 -5.78
N PRO A 105 14.09 14.72 -6.52
CA PRO A 105 12.66 14.85 -6.21
C PRO A 105 11.87 13.57 -6.51
N TRP A 106 12.41 12.69 -7.36
CA TRP A 106 11.75 11.45 -7.77
C TRP A 106 12.02 10.31 -6.79
N PHE A 107 11.01 9.50 -6.58
CA PHE A 107 11.12 8.29 -5.77
C PHE A 107 10.33 7.13 -6.39
N ALA A 108 10.79 5.93 -6.07
CA ALA A 108 10.04 4.70 -6.24
C ALA A 108 9.75 4.11 -4.85
N GLU A 109 8.65 3.40 -4.71
CA GLU A 109 8.27 2.80 -3.44
C GLU A 109 7.59 1.45 -3.63
N ALA A 110 7.79 0.57 -2.66
CA ALA A 110 7.12 -0.72 -2.59
C ALA A 110 6.82 -1.10 -1.15
N GLY A 111 5.72 -1.77 -0.92
CA GLY A 111 5.34 -2.22 0.42
C GLY A 111 4.39 -3.39 0.39
N ILE A 112 4.41 -4.15 1.48
CA ILE A 112 3.47 -5.24 1.75
C ILE A 112 2.88 -5.00 3.12
N GLY A 113 1.56 -5.04 3.23
CA GLY A 113 0.85 -4.77 4.46
C GLY A 113 -0.36 -5.67 4.64
N ILE A 114 -1.16 -5.30 5.62
CA ILE A 114 -2.38 -6.00 5.99
C ILE A 114 -3.57 -5.05 5.95
N SER A 115 -4.74 -5.60 5.70
CA SER A 115 -5.99 -4.86 5.76
C SER A 115 -7.15 -5.72 6.24
N VAL A 116 -8.18 -5.03 6.71
CA VAL A 116 -9.47 -5.64 7.06
C VAL A 116 -10.59 -4.83 6.42
N MET A 117 -11.58 -5.53 5.88
CA MET A 117 -12.77 -4.94 5.29
C MET A 117 -13.97 -5.12 6.23
N ASP A 118 -14.91 -4.18 6.19
CA ASP A 118 -16.17 -4.23 6.94
C ASP A 118 -17.00 -5.49 6.62
N LYS A 119 -16.84 -6.01 5.41
CA LYS A 119 -17.49 -7.23 4.91
C LYS A 119 -16.65 -7.85 3.79
N ARG A 120 -16.94 -9.12 3.45
CA ARG A 120 -16.28 -9.77 2.31
C ARG A 120 -16.59 -9.00 1.02
N PHE A 121 -15.55 -8.77 0.23
CA PHE A 121 -15.67 -8.15 -1.08
C PHE A 121 -16.30 -9.17 -2.05
N VAL A 122 -17.51 -8.88 -2.48
CA VAL A 122 -18.27 -9.70 -3.43
C VAL A 122 -18.86 -8.79 -4.49
N THR A 123 -18.53 -9.06 -5.74
CA THR A 123 -19.02 -8.38 -6.93
C THR A 123 -19.77 -9.37 -7.83
N SER A 124 -20.22 -8.92 -8.99
CA SER A 124 -20.81 -9.80 -10.01
C SER A 124 -19.81 -10.79 -10.63
N THR A 125 -18.51 -10.55 -10.50
CA THR A 125 -17.45 -11.30 -11.19
C THR A 125 -16.39 -11.86 -10.25
N LYS A 126 -16.21 -11.27 -9.05
CA LYS A 126 -15.14 -11.62 -8.11
C LYS A 126 -15.63 -11.69 -6.67
N GLU A 127 -14.98 -12.56 -5.91
CA GLU A 127 -15.14 -12.66 -4.47
C GLU A 127 -13.77 -12.81 -3.79
N LEU A 128 -13.50 -12.00 -2.76
CA LEU A 128 -12.46 -12.26 -1.78
C LEU A 128 -13.09 -12.99 -0.60
N SER A 129 -12.68 -14.23 -0.37
CA SER A 129 -13.33 -15.14 0.60
C SER A 129 -13.08 -14.78 2.07
N THR A 130 -12.25 -13.76 2.33
CA THR A 130 -11.93 -13.26 3.68
C THR A 130 -12.13 -11.74 3.77
N SER A 131 -12.47 -11.23 4.96
CA SER A 131 -12.41 -9.79 5.26
C SER A 131 -10.98 -9.34 5.56
N PHE A 132 -10.13 -10.22 6.10
CA PHE A 132 -8.70 -9.98 6.25
C PHE A 132 -7.99 -10.25 4.92
N ASN A 133 -7.12 -9.33 4.50
CA ASN A 133 -6.36 -9.43 3.25
C ASN A 133 -4.96 -8.84 3.43
N PHE A 134 -4.04 -9.27 2.59
CA PHE A 134 -2.76 -8.62 2.37
C PHE A 134 -2.91 -7.52 1.31
N VAL A 135 -2.02 -6.55 1.40
CA VAL A 135 -1.99 -5.39 0.48
C VAL A 135 -0.58 -5.23 -0.01
N ASP A 136 -0.38 -5.40 -1.31
CA ASP A 136 0.89 -5.14 -1.98
C ASP A 136 0.77 -3.81 -2.72
N VAL A 137 1.78 -2.95 -2.57
CA VAL A 137 1.82 -1.63 -3.20
C VAL A 137 3.15 -1.45 -3.91
N ILE A 138 3.11 -0.97 -5.14
CA ILE A 138 4.26 -0.38 -5.83
C ILE A 138 3.86 0.99 -6.36
N GLY A 139 4.81 1.91 -6.40
CA GLY A 139 4.53 3.26 -6.88
C GLY A 139 5.76 4.03 -7.27
N VAL A 140 5.52 5.11 -7.99
CA VAL A 140 6.51 6.13 -8.33
C VAL A 140 5.90 7.49 -8.05
N GLY A 141 6.74 8.45 -7.66
CA GLY A 141 6.25 9.78 -7.39
C GLY A 141 7.34 10.84 -7.41
N ARG A 142 6.91 12.08 -7.23
CA ARG A 142 7.76 13.25 -7.17
C ARG A 142 7.39 14.12 -5.99
N SER A 143 8.42 14.55 -5.25
CA SER A 143 8.29 15.53 -4.17
C SER A 143 8.45 16.95 -4.71
N PHE A 144 7.78 17.92 -4.09
CA PHE A 144 7.86 19.35 -4.39
C PHE A 144 7.56 20.17 -3.13
N GLY A 145 7.91 21.45 -3.17
CA GLY A 145 7.80 22.33 -2.00
C GLY A 145 9.01 22.22 -1.06
N THR A 146 9.46 23.34 -0.55
CA THR A 146 10.65 23.42 0.32
C THR A 146 10.28 23.51 1.79
N VAL A 147 9.20 24.23 2.14
CA VAL A 147 8.78 24.47 3.52
C VAL A 147 7.89 23.34 4.05
N ARG A 148 6.96 22.89 3.23
CA ARG A 148 6.09 21.74 3.52
C ARG A 148 6.18 20.77 2.36
N PRO A 149 6.94 19.70 2.48
CA PRO A 149 7.07 18.71 1.42
C PRO A 149 5.71 18.15 1.02
N GLN A 150 5.44 18.23 -0.26
CA GLN A 150 4.27 17.65 -0.90
C GLN A 150 4.73 16.61 -1.91
N GLU A 151 3.91 15.62 -2.19
CA GLU A 151 4.24 14.58 -3.16
C GLU A 151 3.02 14.26 -4.02
N LEU A 152 3.29 14.01 -5.29
CA LEU A 152 2.32 13.43 -6.22
C LEU A 152 2.89 12.12 -6.73
N GLY A 153 2.08 11.07 -6.75
CA GLY A 153 2.51 9.74 -7.14
C GLY A 153 1.44 8.94 -7.86
N LEU A 154 1.88 7.98 -8.63
CA LEU A 154 1.08 6.93 -9.24
C LEU A 154 1.39 5.61 -8.53
N ARG A 155 0.36 4.87 -8.16
CA ARG A 155 0.47 3.59 -7.45
C ARG A 155 -0.34 2.49 -8.13
N ILE A 156 0.19 1.28 -8.04
CA ILE A 156 -0.56 0.05 -8.26
C ILE A 156 -0.68 -0.64 -6.90
N GLN A 157 -1.89 -1.04 -6.56
CA GLN A 157 -2.19 -1.79 -5.34
C GLN A 157 -2.87 -3.10 -5.68
N HIS A 158 -2.37 -4.19 -5.11
CA HIS A 158 -2.99 -5.50 -5.15
C HIS A 158 -3.53 -5.86 -3.76
N VAL A 159 -4.72 -6.44 -3.71
CA VAL A 159 -5.35 -6.89 -2.46
C VAL A 159 -5.78 -8.33 -2.62
N SER A 160 -5.32 -9.21 -1.74
CA SER A 160 -5.70 -10.63 -1.74
C SER A 160 -5.49 -11.26 -0.37
N ASN A 161 -6.02 -12.45 -0.15
CA ASN A 161 -5.78 -13.19 1.08
C ASN A 161 -4.57 -14.15 1.01
N ALA A 162 -3.69 -14.01 0.00
CA ALA A 162 -2.52 -14.86 -0.23
C ALA A 162 -2.85 -16.37 -0.32
N GLY A 163 -4.07 -16.73 -0.70
CA GLY A 163 -4.49 -18.14 -0.81
C GLY A 163 -4.88 -18.80 0.51
N ILE A 164 -5.03 -18.05 1.62
CA ILE A 164 -5.51 -18.59 2.91
C ILE A 164 -6.88 -19.27 2.75
N LYS A 165 -7.72 -18.70 1.88
CA LYS A 165 -9.05 -19.27 1.60
C LYS A 165 -9.43 -19.00 0.15
N SER A 166 -10.06 -19.96 -0.51
CA SER A 166 -10.62 -19.83 -1.86
C SER A 166 -12.11 -19.47 -1.82
N PRO A 167 -12.62 -18.72 -2.80
CA PRO A 167 -11.89 -18.12 -3.93
C PRO A 167 -11.03 -16.93 -3.52
N ASN A 168 -9.90 -16.71 -4.21
CA ASN A 168 -9.01 -15.57 -3.99
C ASN A 168 -8.41 -15.07 -5.32
N PRO A 169 -9.22 -14.48 -6.20
CA PRO A 169 -8.72 -13.96 -7.49
C PRO A 169 -7.83 -12.71 -7.33
N GLY A 170 -7.84 -12.10 -6.13
CA GLY A 170 -7.24 -10.79 -5.91
C GLY A 170 -7.99 -9.64 -6.59
N HIS A 171 -7.61 -8.42 -6.26
CA HIS A 171 -8.13 -7.21 -6.88
C HIS A 171 -7.04 -6.15 -7.02
N ASN A 172 -6.94 -5.55 -8.21
CA ASN A 172 -5.90 -4.58 -8.55
C ASN A 172 -6.50 -3.19 -8.76
N PHE A 173 -5.77 -2.17 -8.30
CA PHE A 173 -6.08 -0.76 -8.52
C PHE A 173 -4.90 -0.03 -9.12
N VAL A 174 -5.19 0.96 -9.97
CA VAL A 174 -4.27 2.02 -10.35
C VAL A 174 -4.78 3.31 -9.72
N MET A 175 -3.92 4.01 -8.96
CA MET A 175 -4.33 5.14 -8.13
C MET A 175 -3.40 6.33 -8.32
N LEU A 176 -3.99 7.53 -8.32
CA LEU A 176 -3.28 8.78 -8.14
C LEU A 176 -3.26 9.12 -6.65
N ARG A 177 -2.08 9.51 -6.14
CA ARG A 177 -1.83 9.85 -4.73
C ARG A 177 -1.27 11.24 -4.60
N TYR A 178 -1.82 11.99 -3.65
CA TYR A 178 -1.23 13.23 -3.13
C TYR A 178 -0.94 13.09 -1.64
N SER A 179 0.21 13.56 -1.19
CA SER A 179 0.54 13.62 0.24
C SER A 179 1.20 14.94 0.60
N ALA A 180 1.07 15.30 1.89
CA ALA A 180 1.68 16.48 2.46
C ALA A 180 2.04 16.27 3.93
N SER A 181 3.02 17.05 4.42
CA SER A 181 3.33 17.17 5.85
C SER A 181 2.38 18.15 6.54
N PHE A 182 2.13 17.93 7.83
CA PHE A 182 1.38 18.86 8.69
C PHE A 182 2.17 20.13 8.99
#